data_9f08c79e6b39e10bec5dbb09a3375a08
#
_entry.id   9f08c79e6b39e10bec5dbb09a3375a08
#
_cell.length_a   1.000
_cell.length_b   1.000
_cell.length_c   1.000
_cell.angle_alpha   90.00
_cell.angle_beta   90.00
_cell.angle_gamma   90.00
#
_symmetry.space_group_name_H-M   'P 1'
#
loop_
_entity.id
_entity.type
_entity.pdbx_description
1 polymer ?
#
loop_
_entity_poly.entity_id
_entity_poly.type
_entity_poly.pdbx_seq_one_letter_code
_entity_poly.pdbx_strand_id
1 'polypeptide(L)'
;MKPIGPLMWEHRLIEKMLSFFEAATRKINEKNKVDPLFIDTAVDFIRTYADRTHHGKEEDILFRDLIKKQLSQEHARIMEELVEEHKYARNKVGMLVDAKERYLKGGNTSQEIVVLLNELARFYPIHIEKEDKHFFYPCMDYFTKEEQARMLQEFFEFDRNMIHEKYRTVVDRIEAQSV
;
A
#
# COMPACT_ATOMS: atom_id res chain seq x y z
N MET A 1 -4.82 -14.67 -18.24
CA MET A 1 -4.83 -13.36 -17.57
C MET A 1 -3.39 -12.91 -17.44
N LYS A 2 -3.07 -11.63 -17.64
CA LYS A 2 -1.73 -11.10 -17.39
C LYS A 2 -1.51 -10.89 -15.89
N PRO A 3 -0.27 -10.98 -15.36
CA PRO A 3 0.02 -10.75 -13.92
C PRO A 3 -0.44 -9.40 -13.38
N ILE A 4 -0.40 -8.35 -14.21
CA ILE A 4 -0.88 -7.00 -13.85
C ILE A 4 -2.39 -6.93 -13.57
N GLY A 5 -3.19 -7.92 -14.02
CA GLY A 5 -4.64 -7.92 -13.78
C GLY A 5 -5.02 -7.92 -12.30
N PRO A 6 -4.49 -8.83 -11.46
CA PRO A 6 -4.68 -8.78 -10.02
C PRO A 6 -4.24 -7.46 -9.37
N LEU A 7 -3.06 -6.92 -9.74
CA LEU A 7 -2.55 -5.66 -9.20
C LEU A 7 -3.51 -4.48 -9.50
N MET A 8 -3.92 -4.33 -10.77
CA MET A 8 -4.87 -3.29 -11.16
C MET A 8 -6.25 -3.44 -10.51
N TRP A 9 -6.69 -4.67 -10.20
CA TRP A 9 -7.92 -4.90 -9.46
C TRP A 9 -7.78 -4.45 -7.99
N GLU A 10 -6.65 -4.73 -7.37
CA GLU A 10 -6.33 -4.30 -6.01
C GLU A 10 -6.29 -2.78 -5.89
N HIS A 11 -5.80 -2.07 -6.91
CA HIS A 11 -5.86 -0.62 -6.99
C HIS A 11 -7.27 -0.08 -6.79
N ARG A 12 -8.28 -0.71 -7.38
CA ARG A 12 -9.70 -0.27 -7.23
C ARG A 12 -10.18 -0.34 -5.78
N LEU A 13 -9.69 -1.33 -5.01
CA LEU A 13 -10.02 -1.42 -3.59
C LEU A 13 -9.23 -0.40 -2.76
N ILE A 14 -7.97 -0.16 -3.10
CA ILE A 14 -7.13 0.88 -2.46
C ILE A 14 -7.77 2.26 -2.68
N GLU A 15 -8.11 2.63 -3.91
CA GLU A 15 -8.79 3.89 -4.24
C GLU A 15 -10.10 4.06 -3.46
N LYS A 16 -10.89 2.99 -3.35
CA LYS A 16 -12.13 3.00 -2.56
C LYS A 16 -11.86 3.29 -1.08
N MET A 17 -10.80 2.72 -0.49
CA MET A 17 -10.43 3.01 0.90
C MET A 17 -10.01 4.47 1.07
N LEU A 18 -9.24 5.01 0.13
CA LEU A 18 -8.79 6.40 0.17
C LEU A 18 -9.95 7.41 0.08
N SER A 19 -11.04 7.08 -0.60
CA SER A 19 -12.23 7.95 -0.65
C SER A 19 -12.85 8.22 0.72
N PHE A 20 -12.64 7.34 1.70
CA PHE A 20 -13.08 7.56 3.08
C PHE A 20 -12.19 8.53 3.86
N PHE A 21 -10.95 8.78 3.41
CA PHE A 21 -10.05 9.74 4.07
C PHE A 21 -10.57 11.16 3.97
N GLU A 22 -11.11 11.55 2.82
CA GLU A 22 -11.74 12.86 2.65
C GLU A 22 -12.93 13.07 3.58
N ALA A 23 -13.77 12.04 3.76
CA ALA A 23 -14.89 12.10 4.70
C ALA A 23 -14.40 12.18 6.15
N ALA A 24 -13.34 11.46 6.50
CA ALA A 24 -12.74 11.50 7.82
C ALA A 24 -12.14 12.89 8.13
N THR A 25 -11.38 13.45 7.20
CA THR A 25 -10.76 14.78 7.37
C THR A 25 -11.80 15.89 7.52
N ARG A 26 -12.89 15.84 6.75
CA ARG A 26 -14.02 16.78 6.95
C ARG A 26 -14.60 16.69 8.36
N LYS A 27 -14.90 15.47 8.83
CA LYS A 27 -15.45 15.25 10.18
C LYS A 27 -14.50 15.74 11.28
N ILE A 28 -13.18 15.53 11.11
CA ILE A 28 -12.19 16.03 12.07
C ILE A 28 -12.19 17.56 12.10
N ASN A 29 -12.20 18.21 10.93
CA ASN A 29 -12.22 19.67 10.83
C ASN A 29 -13.50 20.29 11.42
N GLU A 30 -14.66 19.67 11.20
CA GLU A 30 -15.94 20.15 11.73
C GLU A 30 -16.07 19.98 13.24
N LYS A 31 -15.60 18.85 13.78
CA LYS A 31 -15.84 18.46 15.18
C LYS A 31 -14.60 18.60 16.08
N ASN A 32 -13.45 18.88 15.50
CA ASN A 32 -12.14 18.82 16.16
C ASN A 32 -11.92 17.52 16.94
N LYS A 33 -12.45 16.41 16.42
CA LYS A 33 -12.41 15.10 17.07
C LYS A 33 -11.99 14.03 16.06
N VAL A 34 -10.91 13.32 16.39
CA VAL A 34 -10.44 12.14 15.65
C VAL A 34 -11.23 10.91 16.09
N ASP A 35 -11.52 10.03 15.15
CA ASP A 35 -11.97 8.66 15.42
C ASP A 35 -10.76 7.71 15.36
N PRO A 36 -10.21 7.30 16.52
CA PRO A 36 -9.01 6.46 16.53
C PRO A 36 -9.25 5.08 15.89
N LEU A 37 -10.46 4.54 16.00
CA LEU A 37 -10.79 3.23 15.40
C LEU A 37 -10.77 3.30 13.88
N PHE A 38 -11.24 4.40 13.29
CA PHE A 38 -11.12 4.62 11.85
C PHE A 38 -9.65 4.68 11.44
N ILE A 39 -8.80 5.42 12.18
CA ILE A 39 -7.37 5.51 11.88
C ILE A 39 -6.70 4.12 11.96
N ASP A 40 -7.00 3.34 13.00
CA ASP A 40 -6.45 2.00 13.14
C ASP A 40 -6.87 1.07 11.99
N THR A 41 -8.14 1.15 11.58
CA THR A 41 -8.67 0.39 10.44
C THR A 41 -7.99 0.80 9.13
N ALA A 42 -7.82 2.10 8.90
CA ALA A 42 -7.14 2.63 7.72
C ALA A 42 -5.66 2.21 7.69
N VAL A 43 -4.96 2.30 8.81
CA VAL A 43 -3.56 1.87 8.94
C VAL A 43 -3.41 0.38 8.73
N ASP A 44 -4.28 -0.46 9.31
CA ASP A 44 -4.25 -1.91 9.09
C ASP A 44 -4.47 -2.26 7.62
N PHE A 45 -5.43 -1.59 6.96
CA PHE A 45 -5.68 -1.77 5.53
C PHE A 45 -4.45 -1.40 4.70
N ILE A 46 -3.88 -0.21 4.91
CA ILE A 46 -2.71 0.23 4.14
C ILE A 46 -1.53 -0.71 4.38
N ARG A 47 -1.20 -1.00 5.63
CA ARG A 47 -0.04 -1.85 5.96
C ARG A 47 -0.19 -3.29 5.50
N THR A 48 -1.40 -3.85 5.58
CA THR A 48 -1.61 -5.25 5.24
C THR A 48 -1.94 -5.44 3.77
N TYR A 49 -2.89 -4.66 3.25
CA TYR A 49 -3.41 -4.86 1.91
C TYR A 49 -2.61 -4.07 0.86
N ALA A 50 -2.46 -2.75 1.03
CA ALA A 50 -1.77 -1.93 0.04
C ALA A 50 -0.25 -2.16 0.06
N ASP A 51 0.38 -2.28 1.23
CA ASP A 51 1.83 -2.44 1.33
C ASP A 51 2.26 -3.92 1.26
N ARG A 52 2.02 -4.71 2.32
CA ARG A 52 2.57 -6.08 2.39
C ARG A 52 2.03 -7.00 1.31
N THR A 53 0.76 -6.86 0.91
CA THR A 53 0.15 -7.73 -0.11
C THR A 53 0.40 -7.18 -1.51
N HIS A 54 0.00 -5.95 -1.78
CA HIS A 54 0.06 -5.36 -3.11
C HIS A 54 1.50 -4.95 -3.49
N HIS A 55 2.13 -3.99 -2.78
CA HIS A 55 3.53 -3.63 -3.04
C HIS A 55 4.49 -4.81 -2.84
N GLY A 56 4.17 -5.76 -1.93
CA GLY A 56 4.96 -6.98 -1.77
C GLY A 56 5.02 -7.80 -3.05
N LYS A 57 3.91 -7.98 -3.78
CA LYS A 57 3.90 -8.65 -5.08
C LYS A 57 4.68 -7.88 -6.14
N GLU A 58 4.63 -6.55 -6.09
CA GLU A 58 5.40 -5.72 -7.01
C GLU A 58 6.89 -5.81 -6.73
N GLU A 59 7.32 -5.56 -5.52
CA GLU A 59 8.74 -5.53 -5.17
C GLU A 59 9.39 -6.92 -5.20
N ASP A 60 8.75 -7.92 -4.57
CA ASP A 60 9.33 -9.25 -4.35
C ASP A 60 9.15 -10.18 -5.56
N ILE A 61 8.24 -9.87 -6.49
CA ILE A 61 7.98 -10.73 -7.65
C ILE A 61 8.17 -9.97 -8.95
N LEU A 62 7.37 -8.93 -9.24
CA LEU A 62 7.39 -8.22 -10.52
C LEU A 62 8.73 -7.48 -10.72
N PHE A 63 9.14 -6.62 -9.80
CA PHE A 63 10.37 -5.83 -9.92
C PHE A 63 11.60 -6.72 -9.82
N ARG A 64 11.60 -7.72 -8.91
CA ARG A 64 12.63 -8.76 -8.83
C ARG A 64 12.91 -9.42 -10.17
N ASP A 65 11.87 -9.69 -10.95
CA ASP A 65 12.03 -10.35 -12.25
C ASP A 65 12.31 -9.35 -13.38
N LEU A 66 11.81 -8.11 -13.29
CA LEU A 66 12.11 -7.03 -14.22
C LEU A 66 13.60 -6.64 -14.22
N ILE A 67 14.26 -6.56 -13.07
CA ILE A 67 15.67 -6.20 -12.97
C ILE A 67 16.61 -7.20 -13.70
N LYS A 68 16.12 -8.41 -14.00
CA LYS A 68 16.85 -9.43 -14.78
C LYS A 68 16.72 -9.20 -16.29
N LYS A 69 15.90 -8.23 -16.71
CA LYS A 69 15.63 -7.92 -18.12
C LYS A 69 16.41 -6.67 -18.56
N GLN A 70 16.58 -6.50 -19.86
CA GLN A 70 17.16 -5.28 -20.43
C GLN A 70 16.07 -4.20 -20.53
N LEU A 71 15.82 -3.51 -19.42
CA LEU A 71 14.83 -2.45 -19.38
C LEU A 71 15.30 -1.23 -20.19
N SER A 72 14.34 -0.49 -20.78
CA SER A 72 14.60 0.86 -21.25
C SER A 72 15.00 1.77 -20.07
N GLN A 73 15.72 2.85 -20.36
CA GLN A 73 16.07 3.84 -19.33
C GLN A 73 14.84 4.41 -18.65
N GLU A 74 13.76 4.62 -19.39
CA GLU A 74 12.49 5.13 -18.87
C GLU A 74 11.88 4.14 -17.88
N HIS A 75 11.73 2.86 -18.25
CA HIS A 75 11.12 1.87 -17.36
C HIS A 75 11.99 1.58 -16.13
N ALA A 76 13.31 1.59 -16.26
CA ALA A 76 14.20 1.47 -15.10
C ALA A 76 14.01 2.66 -14.13
N ARG A 77 13.95 3.90 -14.64
CA ARG A 77 13.70 5.09 -13.85
C ARG A 77 12.34 5.05 -13.15
N ILE A 78 11.27 4.68 -13.88
CA ILE A 78 9.93 4.57 -13.28
C ILE A 78 9.92 3.53 -12.16
N MET A 79 10.55 2.37 -12.35
CA MET A 79 10.64 1.34 -11.30
C MET A 79 11.36 1.83 -10.04
N GLU A 80 12.47 2.57 -10.20
CA GLU A 80 13.17 3.18 -9.07
C GLU A 80 12.30 4.21 -8.35
N GLU A 81 11.58 5.06 -9.10
CA GLU A 81 10.63 6.03 -8.53
C GLU A 81 9.52 5.34 -7.74
N LEU A 82 8.93 4.26 -8.26
CA LEU A 82 7.89 3.49 -7.57
C LEU A 82 8.38 2.92 -6.24
N VAL A 83 9.60 2.37 -6.21
CA VAL A 83 10.21 1.88 -4.95
C VAL A 83 10.38 3.01 -3.92
N GLU A 84 10.81 4.20 -4.34
CA GLU A 84 10.91 5.36 -3.43
C GLU A 84 9.53 5.87 -2.98
N GLU A 85 8.53 5.80 -3.85
CA GLU A 85 7.15 6.13 -3.52
C GLU A 85 6.54 5.16 -2.49
N HIS A 86 6.84 3.87 -2.58
CA HIS A 86 6.46 2.89 -1.54
C HIS A 86 7.08 3.23 -0.19
N LYS A 87 8.38 3.59 -0.15
CA LYS A 87 9.06 4.03 1.08
C LYS A 87 8.42 5.30 1.65
N TYR A 88 8.07 6.25 0.78
CA TYR A 88 7.37 7.46 1.19
C TYR A 88 6.02 7.13 1.86
N ALA A 89 5.20 6.27 1.24
CA ALA A 89 3.92 5.86 1.80
C ALA A 89 4.07 5.17 3.17
N ARG A 90 5.04 4.24 3.30
CA ARG A 90 5.37 3.57 4.57
C ARG A 90 5.73 4.57 5.67
N ASN A 91 6.53 5.58 5.33
CA ASN A 91 6.90 6.64 6.27
C ASN A 91 5.69 7.47 6.72
N LYS A 92 4.83 7.89 5.78
CA LYS A 92 3.61 8.66 6.09
C LYS A 92 2.63 7.88 6.98
N VAL A 93 2.48 6.59 6.74
CA VAL A 93 1.67 5.71 7.60
C VAL A 93 2.29 5.59 9.00
N GLY A 94 3.61 5.53 9.12
CA GLY A 94 4.31 5.59 10.41
C GLY A 94 4.00 6.87 11.17
N MET A 95 4.12 8.03 10.51
CA MET A 95 3.78 9.33 11.10
C MET A 95 2.31 9.43 11.52
N LEU A 96 1.39 8.86 10.74
CA LEU A 96 -0.04 8.83 11.08
C LEU A 96 -0.30 8.03 12.37
N VAL A 97 0.37 6.89 12.56
CA VAL A 97 0.28 6.10 13.79
C VAL A 97 0.81 6.92 14.98
N ASP A 98 1.97 7.54 14.84
CA ASP A 98 2.57 8.34 15.91
C ASP A 98 1.70 9.54 16.28
N ALA A 99 1.10 10.21 15.30
CA ALA A 99 0.17 11.32 15.53
C ALA A 99 -1.10 10.86 16.27
N LYS A 100 -1.66 9.69 15.89
CA LYS A 100 -2.80 9.08 16.59
C LYS A 100 -2.44 8.72 18.04
N GLU A 101 -1.29 8.11 18.28
CA GLU A 101 -0.86 7.75 19.64
C GLU A 101 -0.68 8.98 20.52
N ARG A 102 -0.14 10.08 20.00
CA ARG A 102 -0.06 11.35 20.72
C ARG A 102 -1.43 11.96 20.98
N TYR A 103 -2.37 11.84 20.03
CA TYR A 103 -3.75 12.27 20.21
C TYR A 103 -4.43 11.54 21.38
N LEU A 104 -4.27 10.21 21.46
CA LEU A 104 -4.83 9.39 22.54
C LEU A 104 -4.27 9.76 23.93
N LYS A 105 -3.04 10.27 23.98
CA LYS A 105 -2.41 10.78 25.21
C LYS A 105 -2.77 12.23 25.53
N GLY A 106 -3.76 12.82 24.84
CA GLY A 106 -4.20 14.19 25.06
C GLY A 106 -3.45 15.26 24.28
N GLY A 107 -2.58 14.86 23.34
CA GLY A 107 -1.88 15.79 22.44
C GLY A 107 -2.80 16.42 21.41
N ASN A 108 -2.53 17.67 21.04
CA ASN A 108 -3.29 18.40 20.01
C ASN A 108 -2.76 18.07 18.60
N THR A 109 -3.00 16.84 18.12
CA THR A 109 -2.49 16.35 16.84
C THR A 109 -3.58 16.12 15.78
N SER A 110 -4.81 16.57 16.03
CA SER A 110 -5.93 16.38 15.09
C SER A 110 -5.64 16.97 13.70
N GLN A 111 -5.03 18.15 13.61
CA GLN A 111 -4.68 18.77 12.35
C GLN A 111 -3.50 18.08 11.65
N GLU A 112 -2.55 17.55 12.39
CA GLU A 112 -1.48 16.72 11.83
C GLU A 112 -2.04 15.44 11.18
N ILE A 113 -3.00 14.78 11.85
CA ILE A 113 -3.70 13.61 11.29
C ILE A 113 -4.44 13.99 10.00
N VAL A 114 -5.13 15.14 9.96
CA VAL A 114 -5.80 15.65 8.75
C VAL A 114 -4.79 15.84 7.60
N VAL A 115 -3.65 16.45 7.88
CA VAL A 115 -2.60 16.66 6.86
C VAL A 115 -2.10 15.34 6.31
N LEU A 116 -1.77 14.37 7.18
CA LEU A 116 -1.27 13.06 6.78
C LEU A 116 -2.28 12.25 5.96
N LEU A 117 -3.56 12.25 6.36
CA LEU A 117 -4.62 11.60 5.59
C LEU A 117 -4.78 12.23 4.20
N ASN A 118 -4.73 13.57 4.11
CA ASN A 118 -4.81 14.29 2.83
C ASN A 118 -3.58 14.04 1.94
N GLU A 119 -2.38 13.95 2.51
CA GLU A 119 -1.16 13.61 1.76
C GLU A 119 -1.27 12.21 1.15
N LEU A 120 -1.70 11.21 1.92
CA LEU A 120 -1.92 9.85 1.42
C LEU A 120 -3.02 9.81 0.34
N ALA A 121 -4.14 10.51 0.57
CA ALA A 121 -5.25 10.57 -0.38
C ALA A 121 -4.87 11.22 -1.72
N ARG A 122 -3.90 12.14 -1.74
CA ARG A 122 -3.38 12.77 -2.97
C ARG A 122 -2.28 11.96 -3.62
N PHE A 123 -1.47 11.31 -2.83
CA PHE A 123 -0.32 10.53 -3.28
C PHE A 123 -0.74 9.29 -4.06
N TYR A 124 -1.57 8.42 -3.47
CA TYR A 124 -1.91 7.13 -4.06
C TYR A 124 -2.55 7.21 -5.46
N PRO A 125 -3.49 8.11 -5.78
CA PRO A 125 -4.04 8.19 -7.14
C PRO A 125 -2.98 8.50 -8.21
N ILE A 126 -1.99 9.33 -7.90
CA ILE A 126 -0.90 9.69 -8.82
C ILE A 126 0.03 8.49 -9.02
N HIS A 127 0.36 7.81 -7.94
CA HIS A 127 1.16 6.58 -7.92
C HIS A 127 0.48 5.47 -8.76
N ILE A 128 -0.77 5.16 -8.47
CA ILE A 128 -1.58 4.18 -9.19
C ILE A 128 -1.70 4.53 -10.68
N GLU A 129 -1.91 5.80 -11.01
CA GLU A 129 -1.97 6.23 -12.42
C GLU A 129 -0.65 5.97 -13.14
N LYS A 130 0.50 6.21 -12.49
CA LYS A 130 1.82 5.93 -13.03
C LYS A 130 1.99 4.44 -13.35
N GLU A 131 1.57 3.57 -12.44
CA GLU A 131 1.63 2.12 -12.60
C GLU A 131 0.68 1.63 -13.68
N ASP A 132 -0.60 1.96 -13.56
CA ASP A 132 -1.65 1.47 -14.46
C ASP A 132 -1.42 1.93 -15.90
N LYS A 133 -0.99 3.18 -16.13
CA LYS A 133 -0.91 3.76 -17.47
C LYS A 133 0.48 3.72 -18.09
N HIS A 134 1.54 3.83 -17.27
CA HIS A 134 2.89 4.07 -17.79
C HIS A 134 3.88 2.94 -17.51
N PHE A 135 3.56 2.02 -16.58
CA PHE A 135 4.50 1.00 -16.16
C PHE A 135 4.01 -0.43 -16.42
N PHE A 136 2.87 -0.84 -15.90
CA PHE A 136 2.45 -2.24 -15.92
C PHE A 136 2.30 -2.82 -17.31
N TYR A 137 1.58 -2.16 -18.22
CA TYR A 137 1.33 -2.69 -19.55
C TYR A 137 2.61 -2.82 -20.38
N PRO A 138 3.45 -1.77 -20.48
CA PRO A 138 4.72 -1.87 -21.23
C PRO A 138 5.68 -2.90 -20.64
N CYS A 139 5.70 -3.04 -19.30
CA CYS A 139 6.60 -3.99 -18.64
C CYS A 139 6.26 -5.45 -18.92
N MET A 140 5.03 -5.77 -19.30
CA MET A 140 4.67 -7.14 -19.69
C MET A 140 5.36 -7.61 -20.96
N ASP A 141 5.81 -6.71 -21.84
CA ASP A 141 6.47 -7.05 -23.08
C ASP A 141 7.92 -7.56 -22.86
N TYR A 142 8.49 -7.36 -21.67
CA TYR A 142 9.78 -7.96 -21.29
C TYR A 142 9.68 -9.45 -20.93
N PHE A 143 8.48 -9.98 -20.74
CA PHE A 143 8.25 -11.35 -20.29
C PHE A 143 7.60 -12.22 -21.37
N THR A 144 8.05 -13.46 -21.49
CA THR A 144 7.37 -14.47 -22.29
C THR A 144 6.02 -14.83 -21.67
N LYS A 145 5.16 -15.51 -22.40
CA LYS A 145 3.86 -15.98 -21.87
C LYS A 145 4.03 -16.97 -20.72
N GLU A 146 5.06 -17.80 -20.77
CA GLU A 146 5.41 -18.77 -19.74
C GLU A 146 5.89 -18.08 -18.46
N GLU A 147 6.72 -17.03 -18.58
CA GLU A 147 7.16 -16.23 -17.46
C GLU A 147 5.99 -15.48 -16.81
N GLN A 148 5.09 -14.90 -17.61
CA GLN A 148 3.88 -14.26 -17.10
C GLN A 148 2.95 -15.25 -16.37
N ALA A 149 2.79 -16.46 -16.89
CA ALA A 149 1.96 -17.49 -16.26
C ALA A 149 2.56 -17.93 -14.91
N ARG A 150 3.88 -18.12 -14.84
CA ARG A 150 4.60 -18.44 -13.61
C ARG A 150 4.49 -17.32 -12.57
N MET A 151 4.68 -16.07 -12.97
CA MET A 151 4.54 -14.90 -12.11
C MET A 151 3.12 -14.80 -11.53
N LEU A 152 2.09 -15.04 -12.33
CA LEU A 152 0.70 -15.04 -11.88
C LEU A 152 0.45 -16.15 -10.84
N GLN A 153 1.03 -17.32 -11.02
CA GLN A 153 0.96 -18.42 -10.04
C GLN A 153 1.64 -18.01 -8.71
N GLU A 154 2.80 -17.36 -8.80
CA GLU A 154 3.53 -16.88 -7.64
C GLU A 154 2.74 -15.79 -6.88
N PHE A 155 2.03 -14.90 -7.57
CA PHE A 155 1.10 -13.94 -6.95
C PHE A 155 0.01 -14.63 -6.14
N PHE A 156 -0.62 -15.67 -6.68
CA PHE A 156 -1.66 -16.41 -5.94
C PHE A 156 -1.11 -17.17 -4.72
N GLU A 157 0.11 -17.64 -4.78
CA GLU A 157 0.77 -18.27 -3.63
C GLU A 157 1.14 -17.23 -2.58
N PHE A 158 1.63 -16.07 -3.01
CA PHE A 158 1.91 -14.94 -2.14
C PHE A 158 0.67 -14.50 -1.35
N ASP A 159 -0.44 -14.29 -2.04
CA ASP A 159 -1.72 -13.88 -1.41
C ASP A 159 -2.20 -14.90 -0.37
N ARG A 160 -2.07 -16.20 -0.66
CA ARG A 160 -2.42 -17.26 0.30
C ARG A 160 -1.55 -17.23 1.55
N ASN A 161 -0.27 -16.98 1.41
CA ASN A 161 0.66 -16.92 2.52
C ASN A 161 0.41 -15.70 3.42
N MET A 162 0.02 -14.55 2.85
CA MET A 162 -0.24 -13.32 3.58
C MET A 162 -1.32 -13.46 4.65
N ILE A 163 -2.36 -14.27 4.41
CA ILE A 163 -3.40 -14.53 5.42
C ILE A 163 -2.80 -15.23 6.65
N HIS A 164 -1.97 -16.23 6.43
CA HIS A 164 -1.33 -16.97 7.52
C HIS A 164 -0.36 -16.10 8.32
N GLU A 165 0.42 -15.25 7.64
CA GLU A 165 1.30 -14.29 8.28
C GLU A 165 0.52 -13.26 9.12
N LYS A 166 -0.56 -12.70 8.57
CA LYS A 166 -1.40 -11.74 9.29
C LYS A 166 -1.90 -12.33 10.61
N TYR A 167 -2.48 -13.52 10.57
CA TYR A 167 -3.04 -14.12 11.79
C TYR A 167 -1.97 -14.62 12.75
N ARG A 168 -0.82 -15.07 12.29
CA ARG A 168 0.34 -15.37 13.15
C ARG A 168 0.76 -14.12 13.92
N THR A 169 0.93 -12.99 13.22
CA THR A 169 1.29 -11.70 13.85
C THR A 169 0.24 -11.26 14.90
N VAL A 170 -1.05 -11.54 14.67
CA VAL A 170 -2.10 -11.26 15.67
C VAL A 170 -1.92 -12.12 16.92
N VAL A 171 -1.67 -13.42 16.76
CA VAL A 171 -1.45 -14.34 17.88
C VAL A 171 -0.19 -13.94 18.68
N ASP A 172 0.94 -13.73 18.01
CA ASP A 172 2.20 -13.32 18.64
C ASP A 172 2.04 -12.04 19.47
N ARG A 173 1.24 -11.09 18.95
CA ARG A 173 0.95 -9.83 19.66
C ARG A 173 0.13 -10.04 20.92
N ILE A 174 -0.86 -10.95 20.88
CA ILE A 174 -1.67 -11.31 22.05
C ILE A 174 -0.80 -12.01 23.11
N GLU A 175 0.04 -12.94 22.68
CA GLU A 175 0.96 -13.62 23.58
C GLU A 175 1.91 -12.64 24.29
N ALA A 176 2.50 -11.69 23.55
CA ALA A 176 3.39 -10.68 24.12
C ALA A 176 2.68 -9.72 25.11
N GLN A 177 1.35 -9.55 25.04
CA GLN A 177 0.56 -8.74 25.98
C GLN A 177 0.07 -9.54 27.19
N SER A 178 0.17 -10.85 27.15
CA SER A 178 -0.32 -11.75 28.20
C SER A 178 0.75 -12.14 29.22
N VAL A 179 1.99 -11.69 29.03
CA VAL A 179 3.16 -11.84 29.93
C VAL A 179 3.41 -10.53 30.66
#